data_512846e0a7d491494809c659ffe443f0
#
_entry.id   512846e0a7d491494809c659ffe443f0
#
_cell.length_a   1.000
_cell.length_b   1.000
_cell.length_c   1.000
_cell.angle_alpha   90.00
_cell.angle_beta   90.00
_cell.angle_gamma   90.00
#
_symmetry.space_group_name_H-M   'P 1'
#
loop_
_entity.id
_entity.type
_entity.pdbx_description
1 polymer ?
#
loop_
_entity_poly.entity_id
_entity_poly.type
_entity_poly.pdbx_seq_one_letter_code
_entity_poly.pdbx_strand_id
1 'polypeptide(L)'
;MILVGVSRSGKTPTSLYLAMQYGLKASNYPLIPEDFERQQLPPALVPHKAKIFGLTIQPERLSEIRNERRPNSKYAALDNCRMEVSEAEAMMRRAGIRWLSTTTKSIEEISTTILQEIRPERLSY
;
A
#
# COMPACT_ATOMS: atom_id res chain seq x y z
N MET A 1 -11.48 -2.27 -6.14
CA MET A 1 -10.61 -1.79 -5.07
C MET A 1 -9.17 -1.66 -5.56
N ILE A 2 -8.47 -0.64 -5.10
CA ILE A 2 -7.08 -0.39 -5.47
C ILE A 2 -6.25 -0.29 -4.18
N LEU A 3 -5.20 -1.10 -4.06
CA LEU A 3 -4.26 -1.03 -2.95
C LEU A 3 -3.06 -0.20 -3.36
N VAL A 4 -2.77 0.85 -2.61
CA VAL A 4 -1.61 1.71 -2.87
C VAL A 4 -0.62 1.62 -1.71
N GLY A 5 0.64 1.84 -2.01
CA GLY A 5 1.70 1.85 -1.00
C GLY A 5 3.06 1.70 -1.68
N VAL A 6 4.10 1.81 -0.88
CA VAL A 6 5.46 1.63 -1.39
C VAL A 6 5.69 0.17 -1.83
N SER A 7 6.70 -0.03 -2.67
CA SER A 7 7.07 -1.37 -3.11
C SER A 7 7.40 -2.25 -1.89
N ARG A 8 6.87 -3.46 -1.88
CA ARG A 8 7.04 -4.47 -0.81
C ARG A 8 6.30 -4.16 0.49
N SER A 9 5.25 -3.35 0.45
CA SER A 9 4.41 -3.08 1.63
C SER A 9 3.29 -4.11 1.85
N GLY A 10 3.23 -5.18 1.05
CA GLY A 10 2.25 -6.24 1.22
C GLY A 10 1.04 -6.18 0.29
N LYS A 11 1.07 -5.32 -0.73
CA LYS A 11 -0.06 -5.15 -1.64
C LYS A 11 -0.40 -6.42 -2.42
N THR A 12 0.60 -7.04 -3.05
CA THR A 12 0.37 -8.21 -3.89
C THR A 12 -0.18 -9.41 -3.10
N PRO A 13 0.43 -9.84 -2.00
CA PRO A 13 -0.15 -10.93 -1.24
C PRO A 13 -1.55 -10.61 -0.70
N THR A 14 -1.80 -9.38 -0.31
CA THR A 14 -3.12 -8.99 0.20
C THR A 14 -4.17 -9.02 -0.91
N SER A 15 -3.86 -8.49 -2.10
CA SER A 15 -4.81 -8.50 -3.21
C SER A 15 -5.13 -9.92 -3.68
N LEU A 16 -4.12 -10.80 -3.71
CA LEU A 16 -4.33 -12.19 -4.07
C LEU A 16 -5.22 -12.91 -3.04
N TYR A 17 -4.98 -12.67 -1.76
CA TYR A 17 -5.80 -13.27 -0.71
C TYR A 17 -7.25 -12.81 -0.79
N LEU A 18 -7.47 -11.51 -1.01
CA LEU A 18 -8.83 -10.96 -1.16
C LEU A 18 -9.56 -11.60 -2.35
N ALA A 19 -8.86 -11.78 -3.45
CA ALA A 19 -9.45 -12.41 -4.64
C ALA A 19 -9.80 -13.87 -4.40
N MET A 20 -8.89 -14.63 -3.77
CA MET A 20 -9.06 -16.07 -3.58
C MET A 20 -10.08 -16.41 -2.49
N GLN A 21 -10.10 -15.65 -1.39
CA GLN A 21 -10.96 -15.98 -0.25
C GLN A 21 -12.32 -15.31 -0.30
N TYR A 22 -12.42 -14.15 -0.92
CA TYR A 22 -13.64 -13.34 -0.89
C TYR A 22 -14.17 -13.01 -2.29
N GLY A 23 -13.48 -13.44 -3.33
CA GLY A 23 -13.88 -13.11 -4.70
C GLY A 23 -13.79 -11.62 -5.02
N LEU A 24 -13.05 -10.87 -4.23
CA LEU A 24 -12.95 -9.42 -4.38
C LEU A 24 -11.82 -9.06 -5.35
N LYS A 25 -12.14 -8.31 -6.39
CA LYS A 25 -11.12 -7.83 -7.33
C LYS A 25 -10.36 -6.67 -6.69
N ALA A 26 -9.05 -6.82 -6.61
CA ALA A 26 -8.17 -5.79 -6.08
C ALA A 26 -6.97 -5.62 -7.01
N SER A 27 -6.67 -4.37 -7.34
CA SER A 27 -5.50 -3.99 -8.12
C SER A 27 -4.44 -3.39 -7.20
N ASN A 28 -3.19 -3.48 -7.60
CA ASN A 28 -2.08 -2.89 -6.86
C ASN A 28 -1.52 -1.70 -7.61
N TYR A 29 -1.18 -0.64 -6.90
CA TYR A 29 -0.47 0.49 -7.47
C TYR A 29 0.71 0.83 -6.56
N PRO A 30 1.94 0.45 -6.93
CA PRO A 30 3.12 0.81 -6.14
C PRO A 30 3.45 2.28 -6.37
N LEU A 31 3.62 3.01 -5.28
CA LEU A 31 4.07 4.40 -5.36
C LEU A 31 5.57 4.42 -5.65
N ILE A 32 5.97 5.21 -6.62
CA ILE A 32 7.35 5.29 -7.10
C ILE A 32 7.92 6.70 -6.82
N PRO A 33 9.25 6.87 -6.91
CA PRO A 33 9.87 8.17 -6.59
C PRO A 33 9.26 9.35 -7.33
N GLU A 34 8.87 9.19 -8.58
CA GLU A 34 8.23 10.25 -9.35
C GLU A 34 6.91 10.71 -8.73
N ASP A 35 6.17 9.79 -8.12
CA ASP A 35 4.91 10.13 -7.43
C ASP A 35 5.20 10.99 -6.20
N PHE A 36 6.29 10.69 -5.49
CA PHE A 36 6.68 11.45 -4.31
C PHE A 36 7.13 12.87 -4.68
N GLU A 37 7.83 13.03 -5.80
CA GLU A 37 8.25 14.34 -6.28
C GLU A 37 7.07 15.25 -6.57
N ARG A 38 5.98 14.71 -7.11
CA ARG A 38 4.76 15.47 -7.38
C ARG A 38 4.00 15.85 -6.12
N GLN A 39 4.22 15.13 -5.03
CA GLN A 39 3.53 15.31 -3.75
C GLN A 39 2.01 15.25 -3.89
N GLN A 40 1.52 14.56 -4.89
CA GLN A 40 0.10 14.41 -5.18
C GLN A 40 -0.19 12.98 -5.56
N LEU A 41 -1.46 12.57 -5.36
CA LEU A 41 -1.90 11.27 -5.80
C LEU A 41 -1.68 11.13 -7.32
N PRO A 42 -1.17 9.99 -7.79
CA PRO A 42 -0.97 9.79 -9.25
C PRO A 42 -2.25 10.10 -10.01
N PRO A 43 -2.16 10.83 -11.14
CA PRO A 43 -3.36 11.23 -11.89
C PRO A 43 -4.28 10.08 -12.26
N ALA A 44 -3.71 8.90 -12.55
CA ALA A 44 -4.49 7.72 -12.91
C ALA A 44 -5.41 7.26 -11.76
N LEU A 45 -5.08 7.58 -10.51
CA LEU A 45 -5.84 7.15 -9.35
C LEU A 45 -6.90 8.16 -8.91
N VAL A 46 -6.77 9.42 -9.32
CA VAL A 46 -7.68 10.47 -8.87
C VAL A 46 -9.17 10.13 -9.12
N PRO A 47 -9.57 9.63 -10.30
CA PRO A 47 -10.98 9.29 -10.52
C PRO A 47 -11.49 8.13 -9.66
N HIS A 48 -10.59 7.34 -9.09
CA HIS A 48 -10.93 6.13 -8.33
C HIS A 48 -10.71 6.28 -6.83
N LYS A 49 -10.57 7.49 -6.36
CA LYS A 49 -10.19 7.80 -4.98
C LYS A 49 -11.04 7.08 -3.93
N ALA A 50 -12.35 6.96 -4.17
CA ALA A 50 -13.26 6.29 -3.25
C ALA A 50 -13.02 4.77 -3.14
N LYS A 51 -12.27 4.20 -4.08
CA LYS A 51 -11.99 2.76 -4.15
C LYS A 51 -10.56 2.42 -3.71
N ILE A 52 -9.82 3.39 -3.19
CA ILE A 52 -8.41 3.23 -2.83
C ILE A 52 -8.28 2.97 -1.33
N PHE A 53 -7.44 2.01 -0.99
CA PHE A 53 -7.04 1.74 0.39
C PHE A 53 -5.52 1.64 0.43
N GLY A 54 -4.90 2.29 1.42
CA GLY A 54 -3.45 2.33 1.53
C GLY A 54 -2.90 1.24 2.44
N LEU A 55 -1.71 0.78 2.12
CA LEU A 55 -0.93 -0.08 2.99
C LEU A 55 0.41 0.59 3.26
N THR A 56 0.82 0.56 4.52
CA THR A 56 2.12 1.07 4.93
C THR A 56 2.85 0.03 5.78
N ILE A 57 4.12 0.27 6.05
CA ILE A 57 4.96 -0.66 6.79
C ILE A 57 6.05 0.16 7.49
N GLN A 58 6.53 -0.30 8.64
CA GLN A 58 7.64 0.37 9.30
C GLN A 58 8.89 0.31 8.42
N PRO A 59 9.64 1.42 8.31
CA PRO A 59 10.82 1.47 7.43
C PRO A 59 11.87 0.40 7.72
N GLU A 60 12.08 0.08 8.98
CA GLU A 60 13.04 -0.95 9.41
C GLU A 60 12.66 -2.31 8.84
N ARG A 61 11.38 -2.66 8.93
CA ARG A 61 10.89 -3.93 8.39
C ARG A 61 10.94 -3.93 6.87
N LEU A 62 10.61 -2.81 6.25
CA LEU A 62 10.69 -2.66 4.79
C LEU A 62 12.13 -2.84 4.31
N SER A 63 13.09 -2.25 5.01
CA SER A 63 14.51 -2.40 4.69
C SER A 63 14.93 -3.86 4.74
N GLU A 64 14.52 -4.60 5.78
CA GLU A 64 14.81 -6.03 5.88
C GLU A 64 14.27 -6.81 4.69
N ILE A 65 13.01 -6.59 4.33
CA ILE A 65 12.36 -7.29 3.23
C ILE A 65 13.04 -7.00 1.90
N ARG A 66 13.37 -5.72 1.66
CA ARG A 66 14.03 -5.31 0.42
C ARG A 66 15.45 -5.86 0.33
N ASN A 67 16.16 -5.97 1.46
CA ASN A 67 17.52 -6.52 1.49
C ASN A 67 17.52 -8.02 1.16
N GLU A 68 16.47 -8.74 1.45
CA GLU A 68 16.35 -10.15 1.05
C GLU A 68 16.32 -10.29 -0.47
N ARG A 69 15.76 -9.30 -1.17
CA ARG A 69 15.64 -9.31 -2.63
C ARG A 69 16.84 -8.69 -3.32
N ARG A 70 17.33 -7.57 -2.80
CA ARG A 70 18.45 -6.81 -3.39
C ARG A 70 19.37 -6.34 -2.27
N PRO A 71 20.26 -7.23 -1.78
CA PRO A 71 21.16 -6.88 -0.69
C PRO A 71 22.04 -5.67 -1.02
N ASN A 72 22.20 -4.80 -0.03
CA ASN A 72 23.06 -3.62 -0.11
C ASN A 72 22.70 -2.63 -1.23
N SER A 73 21.45 -2.64 -1.67
CA SER A 73 20.97 -1.70 -2.69
C SER A 73 20.50 -0.39 -2.06
N LYS A 74 20.51 0.68 -2.86
CA LYS A 74 19.91 1.95 -2.45
C LYS A 74 18.42 1.78 -2.17
N TYR A 75 17.76 0.94 -2.95
CA TYR A 75 16.35 0.58 -2.80
C TYR A 75 16.04 0.05 -1.40
N ALA A 76 16.95 -0.76 -0.83
CA ALA A 76 16.77 -1.39 0.48
C ALA A 76 17.36 -0.57 1.63
N ALA A 77 18.08 0.52 1.35
CA ALA A 77 18.70 1.34 2.38
C ALA A 77 17.65 1.91 3.33
N LEU A 78 17.93 1.88 4.62
CA LEU A 78 16.98 2.33 5.64
C LEU A 78 16.54 3.78 5.43
N ASP A 79 17.48 4.67 5.11
CA ASP A 79 17.16 6.08 4.86
C ASP A 79 16.18 6.24 3.69
N ASN A 80 16.38 5.45 2.63
CA ASN A 80 15.48 5.47 1.49
C ASN A 80 14.09 4.94 1.87
N CYS A 81 14.04 3.86 2.65
CA CYS A 81 12.78 3.30 3.12
C CYS A 81 12.03 4.30 4.00
N ARG A 82 12.73 5.00 4.90
CA ARG A 82 12.12 6.03 5.73
C ARG A 82 11.52 7.15 4.90
N MET A 83 12.25 7.59 3.89
CA MET A 83 11.78 8.65 2.99
C MET A 83 10.53 8.22 2.24
N GLU A 84 10.56 7.04 1.62
CA GLU A 84 9.43 6.55 0.83
C GLU A 84 8.18 6.34 1.69
N VAL A 85 8.32 5.74 2.86
CA VAL A 85 7.18 5.51 3.76
C VAL A 85 6.59 6.83 4.23
N SER A 86 7.44 7.78 4.63
CA SER A 86 6.99 9.09 5.08
C SER A 86 6.24 9.83 3.98
N GLU A 87 6.77 9.83 2.76
CA GLU A 87 6.15 10.50 1.62
C GLU A 87 4.84 9.83 1.21
N ALA A 88 4.80 8.49 1.25
CA ALA A 88 3.59 7.75 0.91
C ALA A 88 2.47 8.05 1.91
N GLU A 89 2.76 8.05 3.20
CA GLU A 89 1.77 8.36 4.23
C GLU A 89 1.28 9.81 4.15
N ALA A 90 2.20 10.74 3.87
CA ALA A 90 1.82 12.14 3.68
C ALA A 90 0.89 12.32 2.48
N MET A 91 1.19 11.62 1.39
CA MET A 91 0.37 11.66 0.18
C MET A 91 -1.04 11.10 0.45
N MET A 92 -1.11 9.95 1.13
CA MET A 92 -2.39 9.33 1.47
C MET A 92 -3.21 10.22 2.41
N ARG A 93 -2.56 10.85 3.37
CA ARG A 93 -3.23 11.78 4.30
C ARG A 93 -3.82 12.97 3.54
N ARG A 94 -3.05 13.57 2.64
CA ARG A 94 -3.52 14.70 1.84
C ARG A 94 -4.69 14.33 0.94
N ALA A 95 -4.67 13.11 0.42
CA ALA A 95 -5.73 12.61 -0.46
C ALA A 95 -6.95 12.10 0.29
N GLY A 96 -6.90 12.02 1.62
CA GLY A 96 -7.99 11.49 2.41
C GLY A 96 -8.16 9.98 2.30
N ILE A 97 -7.10 9.28 1.94
CA ILE A 97 -7.10 7.82 1.80
C ILE A 97 -6.76 7.19 3.15
N ARG A 98 -7.55 6.21 3.56
CA ARG A 98 -7.26 5.42 4.75
C ARG A 98 -6.15 4.43 4.46
N TRP A 99 -5.31 4.16 5.45
CA TRP A 99 -4.26 3.16 5.32
C TRP A 99 -4.09 2.34 6.59
N LEU A 100 -3.44 1.20 6.44
CA LEU A 100 -3.21 0.24 7.50
C LEU A 100 -1.74 -0.18 7.47
N SER A 101 -1.12 -0.30 8.65
CA SER A 101 0.24 -0.83 8.74
C SER A 101 0.22 -2.36 8.64
N THR A 102 1.09 -2.90 7.80
CA THR A 102 1.22 -4.35 7.64
C THR A 102 2.36 -4.95 8.46
N THR A 103 3.04 -4.14 9.27
CA THR A 103 4.28 -4.53 9.95
C THR A 103 4.13 -5.79 10.81
N THR A 104 3.07 -5.86 11.60
CA THR A 104 2.88 -6.95 12.57
C THR A 104 1.61 -7.74 12.33
N LYS A 105 0.97 -7.56 11.18
CA LYS A 105 -0.31 -8.21 10.88
C LYS A 105 -0.16 -9.32 9.86
N SER A 106 -0.93 -10.38 10.03
CA SER A 106 -1.03 -11.43 9.02
C SER A 106 -1.87 -10.94 7.83
N ILE A 107 -1.76 -11.65 6.71
CA ILE A 107 -2.57 -11.34 5.52
C ILE A 107 -4.05 -11.44 5.86
N GLU A 108 -4.45 -12.42 6.67
CA GLU A 108 -5.83 -12.60 7.11
C GLU A 108 -6.34 -11.41 7.91
N GLU A 109 -5.52 -10.91 8.85
CA GLU A 109 -5.88 -9.75 9.65
C GLU A 109 -6.00 -8.49 8.81
N ILE A 110 -5.05 -8.29 7.89
CA ILE A 110 -5.06 -7.15 6.97
C ILE A 110 -6.34 -7.18 6.13
N SER A 111 -6.66 -8.32 5.54
CA SER A 111 -7.82 -8.48 4.69
C SER A 111 -9.13 -8.27 5.46
N THR A 112 -9.23 -8.81 6.67
CA THR A 112 -10.40 -8.61 7.52
C THR A 112 -10.59 -7.14 7.84
N THR A 113 -9.53 -6.43 8.19
CA THR A 113 -9.59 -5.00 8.49
C THR A 113 -10.04 -4.20 7.27
N ILE A 114 -9.50 -4.51 6.10
CA ILE A 114 -9.89 -3.84 4.84
C ILE A 114 -11.39 -4.03 4.60
N LEU A 115 -11.90 -5.25 4.75
CA LEU A 115 -13.31 -5.53 4.53
C LEU A 115 -14.21 -4.79 5.51
N GLN A 116 -13.77 -4.61 6.75
CA GLN A 116 -14.52 -3.87 7.75
C GLN A 116 -14.54 -2.36 7.47
N GLU A 117 -13.43 -1.85 6.92
CA GLU A 117 -13.28 -0.42 6.62
C GLU A 117 -13.99 0.00 5.33
N ILE A 118 -14.18 -0.94 4.40
CA ILE A 118 -14.81 -0.66 3.12
C ILE A 118 -16.31 -0.93 3.24
N ARG A 119 -17.13 0.08 2.89
CA ARG A 119 -18.58 -0.08 2.89
C ARG A 119 -19.02 -1.03 1.78
N PRO A 120 -20.12 -1.79 1.97
CA PRO A 120 -20.60 -2.73 0.97
C PRO A 120 -20.78 -2.12 -0.43
N GLU A 121 -21.24 -0.89 -0.53
CA GLU A 121 -21.41 -0.22 -1.82
C GLU A 121 -20.09 0.04 -2.54
N ARG A 122 -18.97 0.03 -1.83
CA ARG A 122 -17.64 0.17 -2.45
C ARG A 122 -17.12 -1.16 -2.96
N LEU A 123 -17.72 -2.27 -2.56
CA LEU A 123 -17.37 -3.60 -3.02
C LEU A 123 -18.12 -3.96 -4.31
N SER A 124 -19.15 -3.22 -4.64
CA SER A 124 -19.91 -3.40 -5.88
C SER A 124 -19.12 -2.83 -7.06
N TYR A 125 -19.09 -3.52 -8.15
CA TYR A 125 -18.27 -3.18 -9.32
C TYR A 125 -19.10 -2.84 -10.54
#